data_ec3b2c1f1609e044456d2630d7461e29
#
_entry.id   ec3b2c1f1609e044456d2630d7461e29
#
_cell.length_a   1.000
_cell.length_b   1.000
_cell.length_c   1.000
_cell.angle_alpha   90.00
_cell.angle_beta   90.00
_cell.angle_gamma   90.00
#
_symmetry.space_group_name_H-M   'P 1'
#
loop_
_entity.id
_entity.type
_entity.pdbx_description
1 polymer ?
#
loop_
_entity_poly.entity_id
_entity_poly.type
_entity_poly.pdbx_seq_one_letter_code
_entity_poly.pdbx_strand_id
1 'polypeptide(L)'
;PDGCDISLYGAKACGELSGAVNRLCMGDFKHWNANLRGVDINHNFNAGWQELRTKEIKMGIFGPAPTRFGGYKPESEPETLALTELCRTVKIRQATALHSQGEVIYWRYGENTPPRSKKMAEIMATASGYALDTPIGIADGGGFKDWFITEFNRPGFTVELGTGENPLPAESAAEI
;
A
#
# COMPACT_ATOMS: atom_id res chain seq x y z
N PRO A 1 13.40 -2.79 1.78
CA PRO A 1 13.05 -3.53 2.95
C PRO A 1 12.51 -4.90 2.67
N ASP A 2 11.97 -5.56 3.70
CA ASP A 2 11.74 -6.99 3.75
C ASP A 2 11.03 -7.58 2.52
N GLY A 3 9.95 -6.95 2.07
CA GLY A 3 9.19 -7.47 0.92
C GLY A 3 10.00 -7.53 -0.37
N CYS A 4 10.79 -6.49 -0.63
CA CYS A 4 11.67 -6.45 -1.79
C CYS A 4 12.77 -7.52 -1.68
N ASP A 5 13.41 -7.63 -0.52
CA ASP A 5 14.47 -8.61 -0.29
C ASP A 5 13.94 -10.04 -0.39
N ILE A 6 12.74 -10.30 0.14
CA ILE A 6 12.08 -11.60 0.01
C ILE A 6 11.75 -11.90 -1.45
N SER A 7 11.21 -10.94 -2.19
CA SER A 7 10.89 -11.11 -3.60
C SER A 7 12.13 -11.42 -4.45
N LEU A 8 13.25 -10.75 -4.17
CA LEU A 8 14.50 -10.89 -4.93
C LEU A 8 15.33 -12.12 -4.52
N TYR A 9 15.41 -12.39 -3.21
CA TYR A 9 16.37 -13.37 -2.66
C TYR A 9 15.67 -14.56 -2.00
N GLY A 10 14.34 -14.57 -1.94
CA GLY A 10 13.54 -15.63 -1.35
C GLY A 10 13.79 -15.81 0.14
N ALA A 11 13.58 -17.02 0.64
CA ALA A 11 13.72 -17.34 2.04
C ALA A 11 15.11 -17.04 2.64
N LYS A 12 16.15 -16.90 1.81
CA LYS A 12 17.50 -16.56 2.26
C LYS A 12 17.58 -15.18 2.91
N ALA A 13 16.70 -14.26 2.51
CA ALA A 13 16.60 -12.92 3.11
C ALA A 13 15.94 -12.91 4.50
N CYS A 14 15.34 -14.02 4.94
CA CYS A 14 14.43 -14.06 6.07
C CYS A 14 15.06 -14.52 7.39
N GLY A 15 16.34 -14.90 7.41
CA GLY A 15 17.02 -15.40 8.61
C GLY A 15 16.23 -16.53 9.31
N GLU A 16 15.97 -16.38 10.59
CA GLU A 16 15.22 -17.36 11.39
C GLU A 16 13.77 -17.56 10.95
N LEU A 17 13.17 -16.59 10.25
CA LEU A 17 11.81 -16.65 9.74
C LEU A 17 11.68 -17.34 8.37
N SER A 18 12.80 -17.80 7.78
CA SER A 18 12.81 -18.42 6.46
C SER A 18 11.83 -19.59 6.32
N GLY A 19 11.72 -20.43 7.34
CA GLY A 19 10.75 -21.53 7.37
C GLY A 19 9.29 -21.08 7.39
N ALA A 20 8.98 -19.97 8.06
CA ALA A 20 7.63 -19.41 8.09
C ALA A 20 7.27 -18.78 6.73
N VAL A 21 8.17 -17.99 6.17
CA VAL A 21 8.00 -17.35 4.86
C VAL A 21 7.83 -18.40 3.75
N ASN A 22 8.65 -19.45 3.74
CA ASN A 22 8.50 -20.56 2.77
C ASN A 22 7.12 -21.22 2.83
N ARG A 23 6.56 -21.42 4.03
CA ARG A 23 5.21 -21.99 4.16
C ARG A 23 4.12 -21.07 3.63
N LEU A 24 4.29 -19.76 3.80
CA LEU A 24 3.31 -18.77 3.35
C LEU A 24 3.33 -18.57 1.82
N CYS A 25 4.51 -18.52 1.22
CA CYS A 25 4.65 -18.26 -0.21
C CYS A 25 4.53 -19.52 -1.08
N MET A 26 4.59 -20.71 -0.49
CA MET A 26 4.56 -21.98 -1.24
C MET A 26 5.54 -22.03 -2.43
N GLY A 27 6.69 -21.35 -2.30
CA GLY A 27 7.72 -21.24 -3.33
C GLY A 27 7.59 -20.08 -4.31
N ASP A 28 6.49 -19.35 -4.30
CA ASP A 28 6.31 -18.14 -5.12
C ASP A 28 6.68 -16.88 -4.32
N PHE A 29 7.94 -16.49 -4.41
CA PHE A 29 8.44 -15.27 -3.77
C PHE A 29 8.23 -14.02 -4.62
N LYS A 30 8.03 -14.15 -5.92
CA LYS A 30 7.93 -13.04 -6.87
C LYS A 30 6.84 -12.03 -6.48
N HIS A 31 5.72 -12.54 -5.97
CA HIS A 31 4.55 -11.73 -5.61
C HIS A 31 4.48 -11.40 -4.12
N TRP A 32 5.59 -11.54 -3.40
CA TRP A 32 5.65 -11.16 -1.98
C TRP A 32 5.79 -9.64 -1.84
N ASN A 33 4.79 -8.96 -1.27
CA ASN A 33 4.81 -7.53 -0.94
C ASN A 33 4.47 -7.22 0.53
N ALA A 34 4.26 -8.25 1.34
CA ALA A 34 4.16 -8.10 2.79
C ALA A 34 5.53 -7.81 3.45
N ASN A 35 5.52 -7.39 4.71
CA ASN A 35 6.75 -7.40 5.51
C ASN A 35 7.14 -8.84 5.92
N LEU A 36 8.23 -8.98 6.69
CA LEU A 36 8.74 -10.28 7.13
C LEU A 36 7.75 -11.06 8.02
N ARG A 37 6.79 -10.39 8.64
CA ARG A 37 5.72 -11.00 9.45
C ARG A 37 4.51 -11.44 8.62
N GLY A 38 4.55 -11.25 7.31
CA GLY A 38 3.43 -11.54 6.42
C GLY A 38 2.29 -10.54 6.55
N VAL A 39 2.58 -9.29 6.92
CA VAL A 39 1.61 -8.19 6.99
C VAL A 39 1.85 -7.26 5.81
N ASP A 40 0.81 -7.02 5.04
CA ASP A 40 0.79 -6.03 3.96
C ASP A 40 0.68 -4.63 4.56
N ILE A 41 1.76 -3.86 4.44
CA ILE A 41 1.85 -2.55 5.09
C ILE A 41 0.77 -1.59 4.59
N ASN A 42 0.41 -1.64 3.30
CA ASN A 42 -0.65 -0.80 2.76
C ASN A 42 -2.08 -1.28 3.09
N HIS A 43 -2.21 -2.30 3.94
CA HIS A 43 -3.44 -2.76 4.57
C HIS A 43 -3.45 -2.55 6.09
N ASN A 44 -2.36 -2.00 6.66
CA ASN A 44 -2.17 -1.91 8.11
C ASN A 44 -2.46 -0.53 8.72
N PHE A 45 -2.82 0.46 7.91
CA PHE A 45 -3.17 1.80 8.41
C PHE A 45 -4.59 1.85 8.97
N ASN A 46 -4.80 2.71 9.98
CA ASN A 46 -6.09 2.87 10.66
C ASN A 46 -7.06 3.77 9.86
N ALA A 47 -7.50 3.30 8.70
CA ALA A 47 -8.51 3.95 7.85
C ALA A 47 -9.45 2.89 7.29
N GLY A 48 -10.65 2.74 7.87
CA GLY A 48 -11.58 1.67 7.49
C GLY A 48 -10.99 0.25 7.65
N TRP A 49 -10.02 0.11 8.55
CA TRP A 49 -9.27 -1.14 8.72
C TRP A 49 -10.17 -2.33 9.11
N GLN A 50 -11.17 -2.12 9.95
CA GLN A 50 -12.09 -3.19 10.38
C GLN A 50 -12.92 -3.73 9.22
N GLU A 51 -13.38 -2.84 8.35
CA GLU A 51 -14.11 -3.18 7.13
C GLU A 51 -13.20 -3.89 6.13
N LEU A 52 -11.97 -3.42 5.99
CA LEU A 52 -10.95 -4.07 5.16
C LEU A 52 -10.68 -5.50 5.67
N ARG A 53 -10.44 -5.69 6.98
CA ARG A 53 -10.26 -7.04 7.56
C ARG A 53 -11.44 -7.97 7.28
N THR A 54 -12.66 -7.44 7.31
CA THR A 54 -13.86 -8.21 6.96
C THR A 54 -13.83 -8.66 5.49
N LYS A 55 -13.38 -7.79 4.58
CA LYS A 55 -13.21 -8.13 3.15
C LYS A 55 -12.11 -9.20 2.96
N GLU A 56 -10.96 -9.03 3.62
CA GLU A 56 -9.83 -9.97 3.57
C GLU A 56 -10.24 -11.37 4.05
N ILE A 57 -10.97 -11.47 5.17
CA ILE A 57 -11.49 -12.74 5.69
C ILE A 57 -12.44 -13.40 4.67
N LYS A 58 -13.32 -12.64 4.02
CA LYS A 58 -14.19 -13.14 2.95
C LYS A 58 -13.42 -13.67 1.73
N MET A 59 -12.20 -13.17 1.52
CA MET A 59 -11.28 -13.64 0.47
C MET A 59 -10.38 -14.80 0.93
N GLY A 60 -10.58 -15.32 2.16
CA GLY A 60 -9.78 -16.42 2.69
C GLY A 60 -8.47 -16.00 3.36
N ILE A 61 -8.24 -14.71 3.60
CA ILE A 61 -7.03 -14.20 4.24
C ILE A 61 -7.27 -14.08 5.74
N PHE A 62 -6.99 -15.14 6.47
CA PHE A 62 -7.27 -15.23 7.91
C PHE A 62 -6.11 -14.78 8.79
N GLY A 63 -4.88 -14.77 8.26
CA GLY A 63 -3.64 -14.45 8.98
C GLY A 63 -2.50 -14.09 8.05
N PRO A 64 -1.25 -14.13 8.52
CA PRO A 64 -0.06 -13.78 7.75
C PRO A 64 -0.07 -14.38 6.35
N ALA A 65 0.20 -13.56 5.34
CA ALA A 65 0.14 -13.92 3.94
C ALA A 65 1.19 -13.15 3.13
N PRO A 66 1.52 -13.59 1.91
CA PRO A 66 2.43 -12.85 1.03
C PRO A 66 1.93 -11.46 0.66
N THR A 67 0.63 -11.24 0.71
CA THR A 67 -0.04 -9.99 0.35
C THR A 67 -1.39 -9.87 1.04
N ARG A 68 -1.90 -8.67 1.16
CA ARG A 68 -3.28 -8.32 1.59
C ARG A 68 -3.65 -8.63 3.04
N PHE A 69 -2.77 -9.16 3.86
CA PHE A 69 -3.08 -9.32 5.28
C PHE A 69 -2.78 -8.03 6.04
N GLY A 70 -3.79 -7.35 6.53
CA GLY A 70 -3.68 -6.05 7.22
C GLY A 70 -3.23 -6.13 8.69
N GLY A 71 -2.75 -7.30 9.15
CA GLY A 71 -2.37 -7.51 10.54
C GLY A 71 -3.56 -7.88 11.44
N TYR A 72 -3.27 -8.09 12.72
CA TYR A 72 -4.28 -8.41 13.75
C TYR A 72 -4.91 -7.16 14.38
N LYS A 73 -4.29 -5.99 14.20
CA LYS A 73 -4.79 -4.67 14.58
C LYS A 73 -4.21 -3.61 13.64
N PRO A 74 -4.86 -2.46 13.48
CA PRO A 74 -4.29 -1.37 12.70
C PRO A 74 -3.02 -0.85 13.37
N GLU A 75 -2.11 -0.31 12.57
CA GLU A 75 -0.83 0.24 13.02
C GLU A 75 -0.05 -0.75 13.91
N SER A 76 -0.10 -2.06 13.58
CA SER A 76 0.62 -3.09 14.35
C SER A 76 2.09 -3.19 13.97
N GLU A 77 2.44 -2.76 12.76
CA GLU A 77 3.76 -2.97 12.20
C GLU A 77 4.67 -1.78 12.44
N PRO A 78 5.96 -2.02 12.74
CA PRO A 78 6.91 -0.94 13.00
C PRO A 78 7.05 0.01 11.82
N GLU A 79 6.93 -0.46 10.58
CA GLU A 79 6.97 0.35 9.37
C GLU A 79 5.79 1.32 9.32
N THR A 80 4.59 0.83 9.61
CA THR A 80 3.38 1.66 9.68
C THR A 80 3.50 2.70 10.80
N LEU A 81 3.92 2.26 12.00
CA LEU A 81 4.11 3.15 13.14
C LEU A 81 5.13 4.26 12.85
N ALA A 82 6.28 3.91 12.26
CA ALA A 82 7.31 4.89 11.92
C ALA A 82 6.78 5.97 10.96
N LEU A 83 6.01 5.57 9.95
CA LEU A 83 5.45 6.51 8.98
C LEU A 83 4.34 7.36 9.57
N THR A 84 3.44 6.77 10.36
CA THR A 84 2.34 7.51 11.02
C THR A 84 2.88 8.48 12.06
N GLU A 85 3.89 8.10 12.84
CA GLU A 85 4.55 8.99 13.80
C GLU A 85 5.27 10.15 13.11
N LEU A 86 6.00 9.88 12.03
CA LEU A 86 6.61 10.93 11.21
C LEU A 86 5.56 11.93 10.72
N CYS A 87 4.44 11.45 10.19
CA CYS A 87 3.38 12.32 9.70
C CYS A 87 2.69 13.13 10.81
N ARG A 88 2.60 12.57 12.03
CA ARG A 88 2.04 13.27 13.20
C ARG A 88 2.99 14.34 13.76
N THR A 89 4.29 14.13 13.66
CA THR A 89 5.31 15.05 14.19
C THR A 89 5.69 16.15 13.22
N VAL A 90 5.66 15.87 11.91
CA VAL A 90 6.00 16.82 10.85
C VAL A 90 4.74 17.41 10.23
N LYS A 91 4.71 18.73 10.03
CA LYS A 91 3.58 19.42 9.38
C LYS A 91 3.56 19.15 7.87
N ILE A 92 3.14 17.96 7.45
CA ILE A 92 3.01 17.56 6.05
C ILE A 92 1.73 18.16 5.47
N ARG A 93 1.82 18.86 4.35
CA ARG A 93 0.68 19.55 3.70
C ARG A 93 -0.10 18.65 2.75
N GLN A 94 0.58 17.68 2.15
CA GLN A 94 0.04 16.66 1.26
C GLN A 94 0.97 15.44 1.27
N ALA A 95 0.45 14.27 0.94
CA ALA A 95 1.24 13.06 0.81
C ALA A 95 0.94 12.37 -0.52
N THR A 96 1.96 11.75 -1.11
CA THR A 96 1.84 10.93 -2.31
C THR A 96 2.58 9.63 -2.08
N ALA A 97 1.88 8.51 -2.19
CA ALA A 97 2.46 7.18 -2.22
C ALA A 97 2.62 6.74 -3.68
N LEU A 98 3.81 6.26 -4.02
CA LEU A 98 4.10 5.69 -5.33
C LEU A 98 3.96 4.18 -5.26
N HIS A 99 3.14 3.64 -6.12
CA HIS A 99 2.87 2.21 -6.29
C HIS A 99 3.12 1.80 -7.74
N SER A 100 2.96 0.57 -8.05
CA SER A 100 2.85 0.01 -9.38
C SER A 100 1.72 -1.03 -9.37
N GLN A 101 0.87 -1.11 -10.39
CA GLN A 101 0.96 -0.43 -11.68
C GLN A 101 -0.45 -0.04 -12.15
N GLY A 102 -0.57 0.72 -13.26
CA GLY A 102 -1.89 0.97 -13.88
C GLY A 102 -2.04 2.37 -14.48
N GLU A 103 -1.02 3.27 -14.35
CA GLU A 103 -1.08 4.66 -14.85
C GLU A 103 -2.33 5.40 -14.34
N VAL A 104 -2.61 5.23 -13.04
CA VAL A 104 -3.80 5.80 -12.41
C VAL A 104 -3.44 6.55 -11.12
N ILE A 105 -4.20 7.59 -10.83
CA ILE A 105 -4.07 8.40 -9.62
C ILE A 105 -5.33 8.26 -8.79
N TYR A 106 -5.21 7.64 -7.63
CA TYR A 106 -6.24 7.59 -6.61
C TYR A 106 -6.10 8.79 -5.68
N TRP A 107 -7.15 9.60 -5.56
CA TRP A 107 -7.10 10.89 -4.87
C TRP A 107 -8.17 11.05 -3.79
N ARG A 108 -9.14 10.15 -3.73
CA ARG A 108 -10.29 10.24 -2.84
C ARG A 108 -10.32 9.11 -1.83
N TYR A 109 -10.81 9.43 -0.63
CA TYR A 109 -11.24 8.46 0.37
C TYR A 109 -12.33 9.06 1.26
N GLY A 110 -13.52 8.45 1.26
CA GLY A 110 -14.65 8.91 2.04
C GLY A 110 -15.05 10.37 1.80
N GLU A 111 -15.79 10.93 2.74
CA GLU A 111 -16.28 12.32 2.68
C GLU A 111 -15.28 13.34 3.24
N ASN A 112 -14.26 12.88 3.98
CA ASN A 112 -13.21 13.72 4.55
C ASN A 112 -12.17 14.17 3.52
N THR A 113 -12.30 13.77 2.25
CA THR A 113 -11.39 14.19 1.19
C THR A 113 -11.51 15.70 0.95
N PRO A 114 -10.44 16.49 1.15
CA PRO A 114 -10.51 17.93 0.96
C PRO A 114 -10.90 18.30 -0.47
N PRO A 115 -11.76 19.32 -0.68
CA PRO A 115 -12.20 19.71 -2.03
C PRO A 115 -11.05 20.02 -2.99
N ARG A 116 -9.95 20.57 -2.49
CA ARG A 116 -8.73 20.88 -3.30
C ARG A 116 -8.03 19.62 -3.83
N SER A 117 -8.24 18.44 -3.22
CA SER A 117 -7.61 17.19 -3.66
C SER A 117 -7.96 16.87 -5.11
N LYS A 118 -9.21 17.08 -5.52
CA LYS A 118 -9.63 16.84 -6.89
C LYS A 118 -8.85 17.71 -7.89
N LYS A 119 -8.74 19.02 -7.60
CA LYS A 119 -8.00 19.95 -8.48
C LYS A 119 -6.52 19.61 -8.58
N MET A 120 -5.91 19.20 -7.48
CA MET A 120 -4.52 18.74 -7.45
C MET A 120 -4.35 17.46 -8.27
N ALA A 121 -5.26 16.49 -8.12
CA ALA A 121 -5.26 15.26 -8.90
C ALA A 121 -5.41 15.53 -10.41
N GLU A 122 -6.29 16.44 -10.80
CA GLU A 122 -6.46 16.86 -12.20
C GLU A 122 -5.18 17.46 -12.80
N ILE A 123 -4.43 18.26 -12.01
CA ILE A 123 -3.13 18.79 -12.41
C ILE A 123 -2.11 17.67 -12.58
N MET A 124 -2.05 16.74 -11.62
CA MET A 124 -1.15 15.59 -11.69
C MET A 124 -1.47 14.73 -12.92
N ALA A 125 -2.75 14.42 -13.15
CA ALA A 125 -3.20 13.65 -14.30
C ALA A 125 -2.86 14.33 -15.64
N THR A 126 -3.04 15.63 -15.72
CA THR A 126 -2.67 16.40 -16.93
C THR A 126 -1.16 16.36 -17.18
N ALA A 127 -0.36 16.40 -16.12
CA ALA A 127 1.10 16.39 -16.25
C ALA A 127 1.67 15.01 -16.60
N SER A 128 1.07 13.94 -16.05
CA SER A 128 1.54 12.56 -16.25
C SER A 128 0.87 11.84 -17.41
N GLY A 129 -0.31 12.27 -17.85
CA GLY A 129 -1.16 11.51 -18.76
C GLY A 129 -1.98 10.41 -18.07
N TYR A 130 -1.85 10.23 -16.75
CA TYR A 130 -2.51 9.17 -15.99
C TYR A 130 -4.00 9.43 -15.77
N ALA A 131 -4.78 8.37 -15.68
CA ALA A 131 -6.20 8.45 -15.37
C ALA A 131 -6.46 8.82 -13.91
N LEU A 132 -7.61 9.43 -13.64
CA LEU A 132 -8.12 9.59 -12.27
C LEU A 132 -9.14 8.50 -11.97
N ASP A 133 -9.01 7.86 -10.81
CA ASP A 133 -9.96 6.84 -10.39
C ASP A 133 -10.13 6.83 -8.86
N THR A 134 -11.03 5.98 -8.41
CA THR A 134 -11.29 5.71 -6.99
C THR A 134 -11.15 4.21 -6.74
N PRO A 135 -10.33 3.80 -5.76
CA PRO A 135 -10.16 2.39 -5.47
C PRO A 135 -11.48 1.76 -5.01
N ILE A 136 -11.68 0.49 -5.34
CA ILE A 136 -12.87 -0.27 -4.98
C ILE A 136 -12.49 -1.60 -4.30
N GLY A 137 -13.45 -2.19 -3.59
CA GLY A 137 -13.27 -3.51 -3.01
C GLY A 137 -12.19 -3.54 -1.93
N ILE A 138 -11.21 -4.43 -2.09
CA ILE A 138 -10.12 -4.63 -1.12
C ILE A 138 -9.05 -3.51 -1.19
N ALA A 139 -9.04 -2.73 -2.25
CA ALA A 139 -8.14 -1.60 -2.40
C ALA A 139 -8.67 -0.31 -1.73
N ASP A 140 -9.89 -0.36 -1.16
CA ASP A 140 -10.54 0.76 -0.48
C ASP A 140 -10.47 0.56 1.03
N GLY A 141 -9.65 1.36 1.67
CA GLY A 141 -9.35 1.33 3.10
C GLY A 141 -8.04 0.64 3.47
N GLY A 142 -7.56 0.91 4.68
CA GLY A 142 -6.32 0.35 5.24
C GLY A 142 -5.02 0.89 4.65
N GLY A 143 -5.08 1.68 3.59
CA GLY A 143 -3.91 2.23 2.91
C GLY A 143 -3.41 3.54 3.50
N PHE A 144 -2.14 3.88 3.20
CA PHE A 144 -1.51 5.11 3.68
C PHE A 144 -2.25 6.37 3.22
N LYS A 145 -2.65 6.45 1.95
CA LYS A 145 -3.43 7.58 1.41
C LYS A 145 -4.72 7.79 2.20
N ASP A 146 -5.45 6.71 2.45
CA ASP A 146 -6.75 6.74 3.11
C ASP A 146 -6.62 7.21 4.55
N TRP A 147 -5.61 6.69 5.25
CA TRP A 147 -5.27 7.11 6.60
C TRP A 147 -4.85 8.58 6.65
N PHE A 148 -3.98 9.04 5.73
CA PHE A 148 -3.52 10.42 5.70
C PHE A 148 -4.67 11.42 5.48
N ILE A 149 -5.60 11.09 4.59
CA ILE A 149 -6.81 11.90 4.36
C ILE A 149 -7.67 11.93 5.62
N THR A 150 -7.90 10.78 6.25
CA THR A 150 -8.75 10.65 7.43
C THR A 150 -8.17 11.37 8.65
N GLU A 151 -6.88 11.16 8.92
CA GLU A 151 -6.19 11.68 10.11
C GLU A 151 -6.03 13.21 10.05
N PHE A 152 -5.69 13.75 8.88
CA PHE A 152 -5.28 15.15 8.75
C PHE A 152 -6.26 16.04 7.99
N ASN A 153 -7.27 15.50 7.34
CA ASN A 153 -8.13 16.22 6.39
C ASN A 153 -7.27 17.03 5.39
N ARG A 154 -6.25 16.37 4.82
CA ARG A 154 -5.30 16.92 3.85
C ARG A 154 -5.23 16.04 2.61
N PRO A 155 -4.82 16.61 1.44
CA PRO A 155 -4.69 15.83 0.23
C PRO A 155 -3.70 14.66 0.38
N GLY A 156 -4.18 13.46 0.10
CA GLY A 156 -3.41 12.23 -0.01
C GLY A 156 -3.65 11.59 -1.38
N PHE A 157 -2.60 11.06 -1.97
CA PHE A 157 -2.65 10.45 -3.29
C PHE A 157 -1.94 9.10 -3.28
N THR A 158 -2.44 8.16 -4.08
CA THR A 158 -1.69 6.99 -4.53
C THR A 158 -1.54 7.11 -6.03
N VAL A 159 -0.33 7.00 -6.53
CA VAL A 159 -0.01 7.04 -7.96
C VAL A 159 0.51 5.66 -8.36
N GLU A 160 -0.23 4.96 -9.19
CA GLU A 160 0.13 3.66 -9.75
C GLU A 160 0.96 3.89 -11.01
N LEU A 161 2.27 3.71 -10.89
CA LEU A 161 3.24 4.01 -11.92
C LEU A 161 3.32 2.89 -12.97
N GLY A 162 3.37 3.28 -14.24
CA GLY A 162 3.62 2.39 -15.37
C GLY A 162 2.53 1.35 -15.60
N THR A 163 2.76 0.50 -16.59
CA THR A 163 1.85 -0.59 -16.98
C THR A 163 2.60 -1.91 -17.11
N GLY A 164 1.90 -3.04 -16.97
CA GLY A 164 2.47 -4.37 -17.12
C GLY A 164 2.06 -5.34 -16.02
N GLU A 165 2.94 -6.26 -15.69
CA GLU A 165 2.75 -7.25 -14.63
C GLU A 165 3.72 -6.97 -13.47
N ASN A 166 3.19 -6.90 -12.24
CA ASN A 166 4.03 -6.71 -11.04
C ASN A 166 4.84 -7.97 -10.69
N PRO A 167 6.09 -7.81 -10.20
CA PRO A 167 6.84 -6.56 -10.10
C PRO A 167 7.29 -6.04 -11.48
N LEU A 168 7.14 -4.73 -11.70
CA LEU A 168 7.65 -4.11 -12.94
C LEU A 168 9.17 -4.27 -13.02
N PRO A 169 9.74 -4.45 -14.23
CA PRO A 169 11.18 -4.47 -14.41
C PRO A 169 11.84 -3.18 -13.93
N ALA A 170 13.00 -3.26 -13.29
CA ALA A 170 13.71 -2.09 -12.80
C ALA A 170 14.08 -1.08 -13.91
N GLU A 171 14.28 -1.60 -15.11
CA GLU A 171 14.60 -0.80 -16.31
C GLU A 171 13.45 0.14 -16.68
N SER A 172 12.20 -0.25 -16.41
CA SER A 172 11.01 0.58 -16.66
C SER A 172 11.01 1.89 -15.86
N ALA A 173 11.76 1.95 -14.75
CA ALA A 173 11.81 3.14 -13.90
C ALA A 173 12.38 4.39 -14.62
N ALA A 174 13.11 4.22 -15.72
CA ALA A 174 13.61 5.32 -16.51
C ALA A 174 12.59 5.89 -17.53
N GLU A 175 11.52 5.14 -17.78
CA GLU A 175 10.47 5.47 -18.76
C GLU A 175 9.19 5.98 -18.07
N ILE A 176 9.08 5.76 -16.76
CA ILE A 176 7.98 6.17 -15.88
C ILE A 176 8.25 7.56 -15.28
#